data_8429c8d61f547f6e5fb9d81ec233cb60
#
_entry.id   8429c8d61f547f6e5fb9d81ec233cb60
#
_cell.length_a   1.000
_cell.length_b   1.000
_cell.length_c   1.000
_cell.angle_alpha   90.00
_cell.angle_beta   90.00
_cell.angle_gamma   90.00
#
_symmetry.space_group_name_H-M   'P 1'
#
loop_
_entity.id
_entity.type
_entity.pdbx_description
1 polymer ?
#
loop_
_entity_poly.entity_id
_entity_poly.type
_entity_poly.pdbx_seq_one_letter_code
_entity_poly.pdbx_strand_id
1 'polypeptide(L)'
;MSFSYSVKKELCSLITDRDKKYACLYGMLLFCKQFSRESIAFQTENDMAAELFSNLTDDVLGCKNAVAVTKSEKKNKAAVYLLTVDSQKDRDELIYRYHISNNNFHRIHKDVIDNNNIYTFLAGAFISCGSITEPIKEYHLEFVVSFSELAEDLLLLIQSLGISAKLTERKGASVIYLKESESIE
;
A
#
# COMPACT_ATOMS: atom_id res chain seq x y z
N MET A 1 -17.77 8.97 -7.50
CA MET A 1 -16.61 8.11 -7.17
C MET A 1 -15.62 8.19 -8.34
N SER A 2 -14.30 8.26 -8.04
CA SER A 2 -13.27 8.23 -9.09
C SER A 2 -13.05 6.79 -9.59
N PHE A 3 -12.54 6.63 -10.81
CA PHE A 3 -12.15 5.33 -11.35
C PHE A 3 -11.14 4.63 -10.43
N SER A 4 -10.13 5.37 -9.96
CA SER A 4 -9.13 4.85 -8.99
C SER A 4 -9.76 4.33 -7.70
N TYR A 5 -10.81 4.95 -7.19
CA TYR A 5 -11.56 4.46 -6.03
C TYR A 5 -12.20 3.09 -6.30
N SER A 6 -12.83 2.95 -7.47
CA SER A 6 -13.48 1.69 -7.87
C SER A 6 -12.48 0.55 -8.05
N VAL A 7 -11.32 0.82 -8.68
CA VAL A 7 -10.24 -0.16 -8.83
C VAL A 7 -9.70 -0.60 -7.47
N LYS A 8 -9.44 0.34 -6.55
CA LYS A 8 -9.01 -0.02 -5.19
C LYS A 8 -10.02 -0.89 -4.46
N LYS A 9 -11.30 -0.59 -4.59
CA LYS A 9 -12.38 -1.39 -4.00
C LYS A 9 -12.41 -2.81 -4.55
N GLU A 10 -12.24 -2.97 -5.86
CA GLU A 10 -12.17 -4.28 -6.50
C GLU A 10 -10.96 -5.08 -6.01
N LEU A 11 -9.77 -4.47 -5.99
CA LEU A 11 -8.55 -5.11 -5.47
C LEU A 11 -8.73 -5.60 -4.02
N CYS A 12 -9.38 -4.83 -3.16
CA CYS A 12 -9.65 -5.25 -1.78
C CYS A 12 -10.45 -6.55 -1.71
N SER A 13 -11.39 -6.78 -2.63
CA SER A 13 -12.23 -7.99 -2.67
C SER A 13 -11.48 -9.27 -3.09
N LEU A 14 -10.31 -9.13 -3.70
CA LEU A 14 -9.51 -10.25 -4.21
C LEU A 14 -8.53 -10.83 -3.16
N ILE A 15 -8.38 -10.16 -2.02
CA ILE A 15 -7.43 -10.55 -0.97
C ILE A 15 -8.12 -11.50 0.01
N THR A 16 -8.08 -12.79 -0.27
CA THR A 16 -8.88 -13.80 0.44
C THR A 16 -8.06 -14.84 1.20
N ASP A 17 -6.96 -15.33 0.65
CA ASP A 17 -6.14 -16.36 1.29
C ASP A 17 -5.01 -15.76 2.18
N ARG A 18 -4.44 -16.61 3.05
CA ARG A 18 -3.46 -16.19 4.06
C ARG A 18 -2.20 -15.57 3.47
N ASP A 19 -1.66 -16.15 2.40
CA ASP A 19 -0.40 -15.69 1.80
C ASP A 19 -0.62 -14.36 1.08
N LYS A 20 -1.76 -14.20 0.40
CA LYS A 20 -2.17 -12.93 -0.20
C LYS A 20 -2.39 -11.85 0.85
N LYS A 21 -3.04 -12.17 1.97
CA LYS A 21 -3.24 -11.25 3.09
C LYS A 21 -1.92 -10.73 3.64
N TYR A 22 -0.95 -11.62 3.86
CA TYR A 22 0.38 -11.27 4.34
C TYR A 22 1.13 -10.34 3.36
N ALA A 23 1.17 -10.69 2.08
CA ALA A 23 1.83 -9.89 1.05
C ALA A 23 1.15 -8.53 0.82
N CYS A 24 -0.18 -8.48 0.81
CA CYS A 24 -0.95 -7.25 0.67
C CYS A 24 -0.68 -6.28 1.82
N LEU A 25 -0.75 -6.76 3.06
CA LEU A 25 -0.47 -5.93 4.23
C LEU A 25 0.95 -5.38 4.21
N TYR A 26 1.93 -6.17 3.78
CA TYR A 26 3.30 -5.69 3.63
C TYR A 26 3.39 -4.50 2.66
N GLY A 27 2.76 -4.60 1.49
CA GLY A 27 2.66 -3.48 0.55
C GLY A 27 1.95 -2.27 1.16
N MET A 28 0.84 -2.48 1.87
CA MET A 28 0.13 -1.39 2.54
C MET A 28 0.99 -0.69 3.60
N LEU A 29 1.73 -1.44 4.42
CA LEU A 29 2.60 -0.89 5.48
C LEU A 29 3.77 -0.10 4.91
N LEU A 30 4.50 -0.64 3.93
CA LEU A 30 5.66 0.05 3.35
C LEU A 30 5.31 1.40 2.72
N PHE A 31 4.12 1.51 2.12
CA PHE A 31 3.68 2.69 1.38
C PHE A 31 2.61 3.53 2.11
N CYS A 32 2.34 3.24 3.38
CA CYS A 32 1.40 4.03 4.17
C CYS A 32 2.01 5.36 4.65
N LYS A 33 1.19 6.16 5.31
CA LYS A 33 1.57 7.51 5.77
C LYS A 33 2.76 7.51 6.74
N GLN A 34 2.78 6.54 7.66
CA GLN A 34 3.88 6.36 8.61
C GLN A 34 4.11 4.86 8.85
N PHE A 35 5.35 4.44 8.74
CA PHE A 35 5.78 3.08 9.08
C PHE A 35 7.12 3.14 9.79
N SER A 36 7.10 3.08 11.10
CA SER A 36 8.26 3.08 11.99
C SER A 36 7.96 2.32 13.29
N ARG A 37 8.96 2.18 14.16
CA ARG A 37 8.75 1.59 15.50
C ARG A 37 7.82 2.44 16.36
N GLU A 38 7.90 3.75 16.20
CA GLU A 38 7.16 4.71 17.01
C GLU A 38 5.73 4.89 16.51
N SER A 39 5.50 4.71 15.21
CA SER A 39 4.20 4.99 14.60
C SER A 39 3.93 4.13 13.36
N ILE A 40 2.75 3.56 13.30
CA ILE A 40 2.17 2.98 12.09
C ILE A 40 0.83 3.67 11.85
N ALA A 41 0.71 4.36 10.70
CA ALA A 41 -0.49 5.09 10.33
C ALA A 41 -0.81 4.93 8.84
N PHE A 42 -1.99 4.45 8.54
CA PHE A 42 -2.56 4.32 7.21
C PHE A 42 -3.71 5.31 7.04
N GLN A 43 -3.69 6.08 5.97
CA GLN A 43 -4.71 7.08 5.68
C GLN A 43 -5.34 6.81 4.31
N THR A 44 -6.66 6.81 4.24
CA THR A 44 -7.38 6.56 2.99
C THR A 44 -8.76 7.26 2.97
N GLU A 45 -9.23 7.57 1.77
CA GLU A 45 -10.63 7.98 1.53
C GLU A 45 -11.51 6.79 1.14
N ASN A 46 -10.93 5.60 0.99
CA ASN A 46 -11.62 4.39 0.58
C ASN A 46 -12.00 3.55 1.81
N ASP A 47 -13.29 3.39 2.05
CA ASP A 47 -13.83 2.63 3.18
C ASP A 47 -13.44 1.14 3.16
N MET A 48 -13.44 0.52 1.97
CA MET A 48 -13.02 -0.88 1.80
C MET A 48 -11.53 -1.07 2.08
N ALA A 49 -10.69 -0.09 1.70
CA ALA A 49 -9.27 -0.12 2.02
C ALA A 49 -9.02 0.05 3.52
N ALA A 50 -9.82 0.89 4.20
CA ALA A 50 -9.76 1.04 5.66
C ALA A 50 -10.14 -0.26 6.37
N GLU A 51 -11.22 -0.90 5.97
CA GLU A 51 -11.66 -2.19 6.49
C GLU A 51 -10.62 -3.28 6.22
N LEU A 52 -10.10 -3.35 5.00
CA LEU A 52 -9.05 -4.32 4.62
C LEU A 52 -7.81 -4.17 5.51
N PHE A 53 -7.30 -2.94 5.70
CA PHE A 53 -6.13 -2.71 6.54
C PHE A 53 -6.34 -3.21 7.97
N SER A 54 -7.49 -2.94 8.57
CA SER A 54 -7.84 -3.41 9.92
C SER A 54 -7.90 -4.94 9.99
N ASN A 55 -8.60 -5.56 9.06
CA ASN A 55 -8.78 -7.02 9.03
C ASN A 55 -7.44 -7.74 8.78
N LEU A 56 -6.62 -7.25 7.84
CA LEU A 56 -5.31 -7.84 7.56
C LEU A 56 -4.36 -7.72 8.75
N THR A 57 -4.37 -6.57 9.44
CA THR A 57 -3.54 -6.36 10.63
C THR A 57 -3.94 -7.32 11.75
N ASP A 58 -5.22 -7.45 12.02
CA ASP A 58 -5.75 -8.40 13.01
C ASP A 58 -5.40 -9.85 12.65
N ASP A 59 -5.56 -10.24 11.38
CA ASP A 59 -5.26 -11.59 10.90
C ASP A 59 -3.75 -11.92 11.03
N VAL A 60 -2.88 -10.99 10.64
CA VAL A 60 -1.42 -11.19 10.72
C VAL A 60 -0.95 -11.25 12.17
N LEU A 61 -1.51 -10.42 13.04
CA LEU A 61 -1.19 -10.44 14.47
C LEU A 61 -1.84 -11.61 15.22
N GLY A 62 -2.90 -12.21 14.67
CA GLY A 62 -3.69 -13.23 15.34
C GLY A 62 -4.50 -12.68 16.53
N CYS A 63 -4.92 -11.44 16.47
CA CYS A 63 -5.69 -10.75 17.50
C CYS A 63 -6.92 -10.04 16.90
N LYS A 64 -7.61 -9.25 17.72
CA LYS A 64 -8.72 -8.41 17.29
C LYS A 64 -8.55 -6.99 17.80
N ASN A 65 -9.03 -6.04 16.99
CA ASN A 65 -9.03 -4.61 17.34
C ASN A 65 -7.62 -4.02 17.57
N ALA A 66 -6.62 -4.50 16.83
CA ALA A 66 -5.27 -3.95 16.88
C ALA A 66 -5.18 -2.53 16.28
N VAL A 67 -6.15 -2.16 15.44
CA VAL A 67 -6.18 -0.91 14.70
C VAL A 67 -7.23 0.03 15.27
N ALA A 68 -6.81 1.23 15.66
CA ALA A 68 -7.70 2.34 15.98
C ALA A 68 -8.09 3.09 14.71
N VAL A 69 -9.37 3.38 14.53
CA VAL A 69 -9.90 4.05 13.33
C VAL A 69 -10.52 5.39 13.71
N THR A 70 -10.03 6.45 13.10
CA THR A 70 -10.60 7.79 13.21
C THR A 70 -11.13 8.22 11.84
N LYS A 71 -12.41 8.56 11.78
CA LYS A 71 -13.07 9.08 10.58
C LYS A 71 -13.24 10.59 10.72
N SER A 72 -12.78 11.35 9.74
CA SER A 72 -13.01 12.79 9.66
C SER A 72 -13.82 13.13 8.42
N GLU A 73 -14.86 13.95 8.61
CA GLU A 73 -15.73 14.44 7.55
C GLU A 73 -15.65 15.96 7.48
N LYS A 74 -15.37 16.50 6.31
CA LYS A 74 -15.44 17.94 6.05
C LYS A 74 -16.57 18.21 5.06
N LYS A 75 -17.27 19.32 5.27
CA LYS A 75 -18.36 19.74 4.38
C LYS A 75 -17.90 19.73 2.92
N ASN A 76 -18.64 19.01 2.06
CA ASN A 76 -18.37 18.85 0.62
C ASN A 76 -17.05 18.16 0.25
N LYS A 77 -16.49 17.34 1.14
CA LYS A 77 -15.31 16.49 0.85
C LYS A 77 -15.60 15.04 1.19
N ALA A 78 -14.87 14.13 0.55
CA ALA A 78 -14.91 12.72 0.91
C ALA A 78 -14.47 12.52 2.37
N ALA A 79 -15.02 11.53 3.05
CA ALA A 79 -14.57 11.12 4.37
C ALA A 79 -13.14 10.61 4.29
N VAL A 80 -12.31 10.95 5.28
CA VAL A 80 -10.93 10.48 5.40
C VAL A 80 -10.84 9.60 6.63
N TYR A 81 -10.32 8.40 6.45
CA TYR A 81 -10.04 7.43 7.52
C TYR A 81 -8.56 7.48 7.87
N LEU A 82 -8.25 7.65 9.15
CA LEU A 82 -6.91 7.49 9.70
C LEU A 82 -6.92 6.25 10.59
N LEU A 83 -6.07 5.29 10.25
CA LEU A 83 -5.95 4.01 10.95
C LEU A 83 -4.56 3.92 11.57
N THR A 84 -4.50 3.63 12.87
CA THR A 84 -3.24 3.59 13.62
C THR A 84 -3.12 2.29 14.41
N VAL A 85 -1.91 1.78 14.54
CA VAL A 85 -1.56 0.68 15.45
C VAL A 85 -0.90 1.31 16.68
N ASP A 86 -1.71 1.58 17.71
CA ASP A 86 -1.28 2.38 18.86
C ASP A 86 -0.45 1.57 19.87
N SER A 87 -0.66 0.25 19.95
CA SER A 87 0.08 -0.64 20.84
C SER A 87 1.51 -0.83 20.37
N GLN A 88 2.50 -0.50 21.23
CA GLN A 88 3.91 -0.76 20.95
C GLN A 88 4.17 -2.26 20.71
N LYS A 89 3.55 -3.12 21.50
CA LYS A 89 3.66 -4.57 21.35
C LYS A 89 3.20 -5.05 19.97
N ASP A 90 2.09 -4.50 19.47
CA ASP A 90 1.55 -4.90 18.17
C ASP A 90 2.42 -4.37 17.02
N ARG A 91 2.98 -3.15 17.15
CA ARG A 91 3.96 -2.63 16.19
C ARG A 91 5.23 -3.47 16.15
N ASP A 92 5.78 -3.84 17.31
CA ASP A 92 6.98 -4.69 17.40
C ASP A 92 6.72 -6.08 16.81
N GLU A 93 5.53 -6.64 17.02
CA GLU A 93 5.15 -7.93 16.43
C GLU A 93 5.03 -7.84 14.89
N LEU A 94 4.43 -6.79 14.33
CA LEU A 94 4.40 -6.58 12.88
C LEU A 94 5.81 -6.45 12.30
N ILE A 95 6.66 -5.66 12.94
CA ILE A 95 8.06 -5.48 12.55
C ILE A 95 8.81 -6.81 12.53
N TYR A 96 8.59 -7.64 13.56
CA TYR A 96 9.17 -8.97 13.65
C TYR A 96 8.67 -9.90 12.53
N ARG A 97 7.36 -9.94 12.30
CA ARG A 97 6.75 -10.81 11.27
C ARG A 97 7.16 -10.47 9.85
N TYR A 98 7.44 -9.21 9.56
CA TYR A 98 7.93 -8.76 8.27
C TYR A 98 9.46 -8.66 8.19
N HIS A 99 10.18 -9.21 9.19
CA HIS A 99 11.64 -9.26 9.21
C HIS A 99 12.32 -7.90 9.02
N ILE A 100 11.69 -6.82 9.51
CA ILE A 100 12.27 -5.48 9.43
C ILE A 100 13.44 -5.38 10.41
N SER A 101 14.66 -5.34 9.90
CA SER A 101 15.88 -5.23 10.67
C SER A 101 16.53 -3.85 10.53
N ASN A 102 17.30 -3.44 11.53
CA ASN A 102 18.13 -2.22 11.49
C ASN A 102 17.37 -0.94 11.09
N ASN A 103 16.10 -0.81 11.50
CA ASN A 103 15.23 0.31 11.15
C ASN A 103 15.01 0.51 9.63
N ASN A 104 15.11 -0.57 8.86
CA ASN A 104 15.01 -0.54 7.41
C ASN A 104 13.55 -0.54 6.90
N PHE A 105 12.77 0.44 7.36
CA PHE A 105 11.34 0.58 7.05
C PHE A 105 11.04 1.06 5.63
N HIS A 106 12.04 1.59 4.94
CA HIS A 106 11.86 2.21 3.62
C HIS A 106 12.63 1.46 2.53
N ARG A 107 12.68 0.13 2.65
CA ARG A 107 13.26 -0.77 1.66
C ARG A 107 12.34 -1.96 1.44
N ILE A 108 12.30 -2.50 0.23
CA ILE A 108 11.58 -3.74 -0.08
C ILE A 108 12.49 -4.93 0.22
N HIS A 109 12.10 -5.73 1.22
CA HIS A 109 12.77 -6.98 1.53
C HIS A 109 12.18 -8.11 0.67
N LYS A 110 12.90 -8.51 -0.37
CA LYS A 110 12.42 -9.53 -1.33
C LYS A 110 12.15 -10.88 -0.68
N ASP A 111 12.84 -11.21 0.41
CA ASP A 111 12.64 -12.46 1.16
C ASP A 111 11.27 -12.56 1.83
N VAL A 112 10.57 -11.43 1.99
CA VAL A 112 9.22 -11.35 2.56
C VAL A 112 8.15 -11.60 1.51
N ILE A 113 8.50 -11.42 0.21
CA ILE A 113 7.57 -11.54 -0.90
C ILE A 113 7.89 -12.80 -1.69
N ASP A 114 7.02 -13.82 -1.60
CA ASP A 114 7.07 -14.95 -2.50
C ASP A 114 6.76 -14.51 -3.95
N ASN A 115 7.42 -15.12 -4.93
CA ASN A 115 7.20 -14.85 -6.35
C ASN A 115 5.73 -14.98 -6.77
N ASN A 116 4.98 -15.88 -6.11
CA ASN A 116 3.54 -16.06 -6.35
C ASN A 116 2.67 -14.90 -5.82
N ASN A 117 3.22 -14.08 -4.91
CA ASN A 117 2.49 -13.02 -4.22
C ASN A 117 2.98 -11.60 -4.56
N ILE A 118 3.86 -11.47 -5.52
CA ILE A 118 4.41 -10.18 -5.97
C ILE A 118 3.29 -9.23 -6.42
N TYR A 119 2.32 -9.71 -7.20
CA TYR A 119 1.19 -8.88 -7.65
C TYR A 119 0.28 -8.46 -6.49
N THR A 120 0.13 -9.32 -5.50
CA THR A 120 -0.65 -8.99 -4.30
C THR A 120 0.07 -7.94 -3.43
N PHE A 121 1.38 -8.02 -3.33
CA PHE A 121 2.20 -6.96 -2.73
C PHE A 121 2.03 -5.63 -3.48
N LEU A 122 2.11 -5.64 -4.81
CA LEU A 122 1.89 -4.46 -5.63
C LEU A 122 0.47 -3.89 -5.48
N ALA A 123 -0.55 -4.76 -5.34
CA ALA A 123 -1.91 -4.33 -5.02
C ALA A 123 -1.97 -3.58 -3.68
N GLY A 124 -1.29 -4.08 -2.65
CA GLY A 124 -1.17 -3.39 -1.35
C GLY A 124 -0.50 -2.03 -1.47
N ALA A 125 0.59 -1.93 -2.21
CA ALA A 125 1.28 -0.66 -2.51
C ALA A 125 0.34 0.31 -3.26
N PHE A 126 -0.39 -0.18 -4.26
CA PHE A 126 -1.35 0.63 -5.02
C PHE A 126 -2.51 1.13 -4.16
N ILE A 127 -3.06 0.29 -3.29
CA ILE A 127 -4.10 0.69 -2.34
C ILE A 127 -3.62 1.84 -1.46
N SER A 128 -2.37 1.80 -1.01
CA SER A 128 -1.78 2.84 -0.14
C SER A 128 -1.44 4.13 -0.87
N CYS A 129 -0.69 4.07 -1.95
CA CYS A 129 -0.09 5.25 -2.59
C CYS A 129 -0.32 5.35 -4.09
N GLY A 130 -1.05 4.41 -4.68
CA GLY A 130 -1.33 4.37 -6.12
C GLY A 130 -2.55 5.18 -6.52
N SER A 131 -2.58 5.59 -7.77
CA SER A 131 -3.75 6.13 -8.45
C SER A 131 -3.75 5.77 -9.93
N ILE A 132 -4.93 5.71 -10.51
CA ILE A 132 -5.12 5.40 -11.93
C ILE A 132 -6.19 6.31 -12.53
N THR A 133 -5.93 6.84 -13.74
CA THR A 133 -6.93 7.57 -14.50
C THR A 133 -7.85 6.60 -15.24
N GLU A 134 -9.04 7.09 -15.56
CA GLU A 134 -10.00 6.34 -16.35
C GLU A 134 -9.45 6.09 -17.76
N PRO A 135 -9.40 4.84 -18.26
CA PRO A 135 -8.77 4.51 -19.56
C PRO A 135 -9.34 5.27 -20.76
N ILE A 136 -10.63 5.67 -20.71
CA ILE A 136 -11.26 6.48 -21.78
C ILE A 136 -10.61 7.86 -21.90
N LYS A 137 -10.02 8.37 -20.81
CA LYS A 137 -9.38 9.69 -20.78
C LYS A 137 -7.89 9.61 -21.10
N GLU A 138 -7.19 8.72 -20.43
CA GLU A 138 -5.74 8.53 -20.58
C GLU A 138 -5.34 7.25 -19.82
N TYR A 139 -4.45 6.46 -20.42
CA TYR A 139 -3.80 5.38 -19.68
C TYR A 139 -2.68 5.98 -18.83
N HIS A 140 -2.94 6.14 -17.54
CA HIS A 140 -1.95 6.65 -16.60
C HIS A 140 -2.17 6.02 -15.22
N LEU A 141 -1.18 5.24 -14.78
CA LEU A 141 -1.10 4.68 -13.44
C LEU A 141 0.13 5.25 -12.76
N GLU A 142 0.01 5.68 -11.51
CA GLU A 142 1.14 6.18 -10.75
C GLU A 142 1.14 5.71 -9.30
N PHE A 143 2.35 5.61 -8.73
CA PHE A 143 2.62 5.47 -7.30
C PHE A 143 3.36 6.71 -6.82
N VAL A 144 2.86 7.36 -5.79
CA VAL A 144 3.51 8.51 -5.16
C VAL A 144 4.18 8.06 -3.87
N VAL A 145 5.51 8.08 -3.85
CA VAL A 145 6.32 7.52 -2.76
C VAL A 145 7.16 8.61 -2.11
N SER A 146 7.09 8.72 -0.79
CA SER A 146 7.79 9.78 -0.05
C SER A 146 9.30 9.54 0.12
N PHE A 147 9.75 8.29 0.02
CA PHE A 147 11.15 7.90 0.22
C PHE A 147 11.76 7.43 -1.10
N SER A 148 12.82 8.09 -1.54
CA SER A 148 13.48 7.83 -2.83
C SER A 148 14.00 6.39 -2.96
N GLU A 149 14.63 5.85 -1.91
CA GLU A 149 15.14 4.48 -1.92
C GLU A 149 14.03 3.44 -2.05
N LEU A 150 12.89 3.66 -1.37
CA LEU A 150 11.71 2.79 -1.50
C LEU A 150 11.10 2.87 -2.90
N ALA A 151 11.09 4.07 -3.49
CA ALA A 151 10.63 4.27 -4.87
C ALA A 151 11.53 3.56 -5.89
N GLU A 152 12.85 3.61 -5.71
CA GLU A 152 13.80 2.89 -6.55
C GLU A 152 13.61 1.37 -6.44
N ASP A 153 13.43 0.83 -5.24
CA ASP A 153 13.14 -0.59 -5.02
C ASP A 153 11.84 -1.00 -5.74
N LEU A 154 10.80 -0.19 -5.64
CA LEU A 154 9.51 -0.47 -6.30
C LEU A 154 9.64 -0.40 -7.83
N LEU A 155 10.36 0.59 -8.37
CA LEU A 155 10.64 0.70 -9.79
C LEU A 155 11.35 -0.56 -10.33
N LEU A 156 12.42 -0.98 -9.65
CA LEU A 156 13.17 -2.17 -10.05
C LEU A 156 12.32 -3.44 -9.95
N LEU A 157 11.46 -3.55 -8.95
CA LEU A 157 10.53 -4.67 -8.81
C LEU A 157 9.54 -4.72 -9.99
N ILE A 158 8.91 -3.60 -10.34
CA ILE A 158 7.97 -3.51 -11.47
C ILE A 158 8.69 -3.84 -12.78
N GLN A 159 9.87 -3.28 -13.00
CA GLN A 159 10.67 -3.53 -14.22
C GLN A 159 11.11 -5.00 -14.32
N SER A 160 11.38 -5.68 -13.19
CA SER A 160 11.73 -7.10 -13.17
C SER A 160 10.59 -8.01 -13.66
N LEU A 161 9.35 -7.52 -13.65
CA LEU A 161 8.18 -8.21 -14.18
C LEU A 161 7.97 -7.97 -15.69
N GLY A 162 8.90 -7.26 -16.35
CA GLY A 162 8.79 -6.90 -17.76
C GLY A 162 7.88 -5.69 -18.03
N ILE A 163 7.47 -4.97 -16.99
CA ILE A 163 6.57 -3.82 -17.10
C ILE A 163 7.39 -2.54 -17.27
N SER A 164 7.05 -1.74 -18.30
CA SER A 164 7.69 -0.45 -18.57
C SER A 164 7.21 0.63 -17.61
N ALA A 165 7.99 0.88 -16.56
CA ALA A 165 7.73 1.93 -15.58
C ALA A 165 8.86 2.96 -15.59
N LYS A 166 8.52 4.22 -15.30
CA LYS A 166 9.45 5.35 -15.21
C LYS A 166 9.35 6.05 -13.88
N LEU A 167 10.44 6.70 -13.47
CA LEU A 167 10.54 7.46 -12.22
C LEU A 167 10.75 8.93 -12.52
N THR A 168 10.04 9.79 -11.80
CA THR A 168 10.22 11.25 -11.80
C THR A 168 10.05 11.81 -10.40
N GLU A 169 10.38 13.07 -10.20
CA GLU A 169 10.10 13.81 -8.98
C GLU A 169 8.96 14.83 -9.19
N ARG A 170 8.06 14.93 -8.23
CA ARG A 170 6.97 15.90 -8.23
C ARG A 170 6.66 16.37 -6.81
N LYS A 171 6.82 17.66 -6.55
CA LYS A 171 6.54 18.29 -5.24
C LYS A 171 7.27 17.63 -4.06
N GLY A 172 8.53 17.22 -4.27
CA GLY A 172 9.35 16.59 -3.25
C GLY A 172 9.05 15.11 -3.00
N ALA A 173 8.19 14.48 -3.79
CA ALA A 173 7.94 13.05 -3.76
C ALA A 173 8.44 12.37 -5.04
N SER A 174 8.84 11.11 -4.93
CA SER A 174 9.15 10.25 -6.07
C SER A 174 7.86 9.69 -6.66
N VAL A 175 7.71 9.77 -7.98
CA VAL A 175 6.54 9.27 -8.69
C VAL A 175 6.97 8.21 -9.70
N ILE A 176 6.51 6.99 -9.50
CA ILE A 176 6.64 5.90 -10.47
C ILE A 176 5.37 5.90 -11.31
N TYR A 177 5.51 5.91 -12.63
CA TYR A 177 4.35 5.96 -13.51
C TYR A 177 4.47 5.04 -14.73
N LEU A 178 3.30 4.60 -15.20
CA LEU A 178 3.08 3.81 -16.40
C LEU A 178 2.08 4.55 -17.30
N LYS A 179 2.36 4.62 -18.60
CA LYS A 179 1.50 5.30 -19.60
C LYS A 179 1.08 4.39 -20.75
N GLU A 180 1.63 3.19 -20.84
CA GLU A 180 1.33 2.25 -21.92
C GLU A 180 0.15 1.36 -21.49
N SER A 181 -0.88 1.25 -22.36
CA SER A 181 -2.06 0.43 -22.08
C SER A 181 -1.69 -1.01 -21.74
N GLU A 182 -0.78 -1.61 -22.51
CA GLU A 182 -0.30 -2.99 -22.30
C GLU A 182 0.39 -3.23 -20.95
N SER A 183 0.86 -2.15 -20.32
CA SER A 183 1.53 -2.21 -19.01
C SER A 183 0.57 -1.98 -17.84
N ILE A 184 -0.64 -1.52 -18.10
CA ILE A 184 -1.63 -1.13 -17.08
C ILE A 184 -2.77 -2.16 -16.99
N GLU A 185 -3.10 -2.84 -18.08
CA GLU A 185 -4.07 -3.94 -18.15
C GLU A 185 -3.50 -5.24 -17.58
#